data_ee720338d40ed27bf215ba4f3dca6f27
#
_entry.id   ee720338d40ed27bf215ba4f3dca6f27
#
_cell.length_a   1.000
_cell.length_b   1.000
_cell.length_c   1.000
_cell.angle_alpha   90.00
_cell.angle_beta   90.00
_cell.angle_gamma   90.00
#
_symmetry.space_group_name_H-M   'P 1'
#
loop_
_entity.id
_entity.type
_entity.pdbx_description
1 polymer ?
#
loop_
_entity_poly.entity_id
_entity_poly.type
_entity_poly.pdbx_seq_one_letter_code
_entity_poly.pdbx_strand_id
1 'polypeptide(L)'
;MIDGEFKYRKSERSFGIKHHAADGKWYKSVLDEWGIKENDSKIVYTDSGKKMLGMRVRKPYNDEDYIIEGNRICIDHHTAHIYSALSDCSQHASFDGLGSGGLHGRNTGLTITSDGQKRYKDLSIGKFLSYIGYIMEFKGLEVDFPGKVMGLQAYGTPDLDLARQINPDNILDLCAEWMRKGVECVGLRYLSKDTKFQDFVATVHKACELKQLEYFKVFDPTKKISCTGGVMLNTVINTELRKIYDLDIPPHVYDGGLSIGALRYAVGHDFDMGNFPYCQDDYAPEEVNDETIERAAELLAQGKII
;
A
#
# COMPACT_ATOMS: atom_id res chain seq x y z
N MET A 1 19.29 1.66 -11.42
CA MET A 1 19.90 1.07 -12.63
C MET A 1 21.38 1.35 -12.62
N ILE A 2 22.17 0.36 -12.93
CA ILE A 2 23.63 0.44 -13.01
C ILE A 2 24.00 -0.03 -14.42
N ASP A 3 24.62 0.84 -15.21
CA ASP A 3 25.02 0.56 -16.60
C ASP A 3 23.90 -0.04 -17.48
N GLY A 4 22.66 0.39 -17.24
CA GLY A 4 21.48 -0.11 -17.93
C GLY A 4 20.84 -1.35 -17.30
N GLU A 5 21.47 -1.99 -16.33
CA GLU A 5 20.95 -3.17 -15.63
C GLU A 5 20.10 -2.76 -14.42
N PHE A 6 18.91 -3.38 -14.26
CA PHE A 6 18.08 -3.21 -13.06
C PHE A 6 18.60 -4.09 -11.93
N LYS A 7 18.86 -3.46 -10.76
CA LYS A 7 19.19 -4.17 -9.51
C LYS A 7 18.23 -3.74 -8.41
N TYR A 8 17.81 -4.70 -7.61
CA TYR A 8 16.85 -4.49 -6.52
C TYR A 8 17.33 -5.18 -5.24
N ARG A 9 17.23 -4.47 -4.12
CA ARG A 9 17.51 -4.99 -2.78
C ARG A 9 16.43 -4.51 -1.79
N LYS A 10 15.92 -5.41 -1.00
CA LYS A 10 14.93 -5.10 0.03
C LYS A 10 15.48 -5.37 1.43
N SER A 11 15.44 -4.37 2.33
CA SER A 11 16.01 -4.49 3.69
C SER A 11 15.38 -5.64 4.48
N GLU A 12 14.07 -5.84 4.37
CA GLU A 12 13.38 -6.94 5.03
C GLU A 12 13.95 -8.32 4.67
N ARG A 13 14.33 -8.53 3.41
CA ARG A 13 14.97 -9.77 2.94
C ARG A 13 16.40 -9.90 3.46
N SER A 14 17.14 -8.79 3.48
CA SER A 14 18.53 -8.79 3.99
C SER A 14 18.61 -9.15 5.47
N PHE A 15 17.59 -8.80 6.26
CA PHE A 15 17.59 -9.04 7.70
C PHE A 15 16.65 -10.18 8.14
N GLY A 16 15.81 -10.70 7.26
CA GLY A 16 14.78 -11.69 7.62
C GLY A 16 13.70 -11.14 8.57
N ILE A 17 13.54 -9.83 8.64
CA ILE A 17 12.62 -9.16 9.56
C ILE A 17 11.57 -8.38 8.77
N LYS A 18 10.30 -8.75 8.91
CA LYS A 18 9.18 -8.07 8.28
C LYS A 18 9.11 -6.60 8.74
N HIS A 19 8.91 -5.69 7.79
CA HIS A 19 8.88 -4.23 8.02
C HIS A 19 10.17 -3.64 8.60
N HIS A 20 11.31 -4.29 8.37
CA HIS A 20 12.60 -3.75 8.77
C HIS A 20 12.90 -2.45 8.03
N ALA A 21 13.09 -1.37 8.78
CA ALA A 21 13.46 -0.08 8.21
C ALA A 21 14.96 -0.09 7.82
N ALA A 22 15.26 0.23 6.58
CA ALA A 22 16.63 0.47 6.14
C ALA A 22 17.20 1.71 6.83
N ASP A 23 18.41 1.62 7.37
CA ASP A 23 19.17 2.75 7.87
C ASP A 23 20.24 3.22 6.87
N GLY A 24 20.89 4.35 7.18
CA GLY A 24 21.92 4.89 6.30
C GLY A 24 23.17 4.00 6.18
N LYS A 25 23.42 3.10 7.13
CA LYS A 25 24.54 2.16 7.07
C LYS A 25 24.22 1.04 6.09
N TRP A 26 23.03 0.47 6.17
CA TRP A 26 22.57 -0.54 5.21
C TRP A 26 22.55 0.03 3.78
N TYR A 27 22.01 1.24 3.60
CA TYR A 27 22.00 1.89 2.31
C TYR A 27 23.41 2.03 1.72
N LYS A 28 24.39 2.51 2.51
CA LYS A 28 25.78 2.61 2.08
C LYS A 28 26.38 1.26 1.74
N SER A 29 26.13 0.21 2.55
CA SER A 29 26.65 -1.12 2.25
C SER A 29 26.14 -1.67 0.92
N VAL A 30 24.89 -1.38 0.56
CA VAL A 30 24.33 -1.77 -0.74
C VAL A 30 24.98 -0.98 -1.89
N LEU A 31 25.22 0.31 -1.72
CA LEU A 31 25.95 1.10 -2.73
C LEU A 31 27.39 0.60 -2.93
N ASP A 32 28.09 0.30 -1.84
CA ASP A 32 29.46 -0.24 -1.87
C ASP A 32 29.50 -1.61 -2.55
N GLU A 33 28.56 -2.51 -2.21
CA GLU A 33 28.41 -3.83 -2.86
C GLU A 33 28.18 -3.70 -4.37
N TRP A 34 27.46 -2.69 -4.80
CA TRP A 34 27.15 -2.44 -6.21
C TRP A 34 28.20 -1.57 -6.91
N GLY A 35 29.24 -1.13 -6.20
CA GLY A 35 30.29 -0.27 -6.74
C GLY A 35 29.84 1.15 -7.09
N ILE A 36 28.76 1.63 -6.46
CA ILE A 36 28.16 2.93 -6.76
C ILE A 36 28.70 4.01 -5.84
N LYS A 37 29.19 5.10 -6.43
CA LYS A 37 29.51 6.33 -5.70
C LYS A 37 28.32 7.29 -5.73
N GLU A 38 27.84 7.65 -4.55
CA GLU A 38 26.66 8.51 -4.41
C GLU A 38 26.81 9.86 -5.16
N ASN A 39 28.00 10.45 -5.14
CA ASN A 39 28.27 11.73 -5.79
C ASN A 39 28.28 11.65 -7.33
N ASP A 40 28.56 10.48 -7.88
CA ASP A 40 28.64 10.25 -9.33
C ASP A 40 27.32 9.70 -9.90
N SER A 41 26.28 9.60 -9.05
CA SER A 41 25.00 8.97 -9.35
C SER A 41 23.84 9.95 -9.19
N LYS A 42 22.78 9.74 -9.96
CA LYS A 42 21.51 10.41 -9.74
C LYS A 42 20.66 9.59 -8.74
N ILE A 43 20.30 10.18 -7.62
CA ILE A 43 19.52 9.53 -6.57
C ILE A 43 18.06 9.95 -6.70
N VAL A 44 17.20 8.97 -6.83
CA VAL A 44 15.75 9.18 -6.89
C VAL A 44 15.10 8.54 -5.67
N TYR A 45 14.23 9.27 -5.00
CA TYR A 45 13.53 8.80 -3.80
C TYR A 45 12.12 9.36 -3.72
N THR A 46 11.31 8.78 -2.86
CA THR A 46 9.97 9.28 -2.57
C THR A 46 9.90 9.88 -1.18
N ASP A 47 9.08 10.92 -1.02
CA ASP A 47 8.80 11.49 0.28
C ASP A 47 7.70 10.71 0.99
N SER A 48 8.03 10.18 2.17
CA SER A 48 7.07 9.52 3.06
C SER A 48 6.58 10.45 4.18
N GLY A 49 6.87 11.74 4.08
CA GLY A 49 6.52 12.73 5.12
C GLY A 49 7.33 12.64 6.41
N LYS A 50 8.26 11.69 6.50
CA LYS A 50 9.21 11.57 7.61
C LYS A 50 10.58 12.01 7.15
N LYS A 51 11.37 12.61 8.07
CA LYS A 51 12.77 12.95 7.84
C LYS A 51 13.58 11.67 7.56
N MET A 52 13.63 11.22 6.32
CA MET A 52 14.55 10.19 5.93
C MET A 52 15.86 10.83 5.50
N LEU A 53 16.98 10.27 5.95
CA LEU A 53 18.35 10.68 5.61
C LEU A 53 18.73 12.14 5.94
N GLY A 54 18.10 12.75 6.94
CA GLY A 54 18.47 14.12 7.36
C GLY A 54 18.00 15.24 6.46
N MET A 55 17.26 14.93 5.39
CA MET A 55 16.69 15.94 4.50
C MET A 55 15.39 16.50 5.07
N ARG A 56 15.32 17.82 5.16
CA ARG A 56 14.07 18.52 5.41
C ARG A 56 13.39 18.71 4.06
N VAL A 57 12.33 17.96 3.79
CA VAL A 57 11.43 18.36 2.73
C VAL A 57 10.80 19.68 3.16
N ARG A 58 11.20 20.72 2.48
CA ARG A 58 10.62 22.04 2.64
C ARG A 58 9.24 22.01 2.00
N LYS A 59 8.34 22.87 2.47
CA LYS A 59 6.94 23.06 2.05
C LYS A 59 6.66 22.68 0.59
N PRO A 60 5.43 22.17 0.30
CA PRO A 60 5.04 21.82 -1.06
C PRO A 60 5.39 22.98 -2.00
N TYR A 61 6.20 22.65 -2.98
CA TYR A 61 6.57 23.58 -4.03
C TYR A 61 5.66 23.31 -5.21
N ASN A 62 4.90 24.29 -5.60
CA ASN A 62 4.14 24.35 -6.84
C ASN A 62 3.37 23.04 -7.16
N ASP A 63 2.61 23.02 -8.19
CA ASP A 63 1.84 21.84 -8.68
C ASP A 63 2.74 20.75 -9.32
N GLU A 64 4.03 20.72 -9.02
CA GLU A 64 4.99 19.77 -9.57
C GLU A 64 5.04 18.47 -8.73
N ASP A 65 5.10 17.35 -9.41
CA ASP A 65 5.17 16.02 -8.80
C ASP A 65 6.58 15.62 -8.36
N TYR A 66 7.56 16.53 -8.44
CA TYR A 66 8.95 16.28 -8.07
C TYR A 66 9.68 17.53 -7.62
N ILE A 67 10.78 17.35 -6.88
CA ILE A 67 11.75 18.40 -6.50
C ILE A 67 13.15 17.91 -6.85
N ILE A 68 13.98 18.79 -7.42
CA ILE A 68 15.38 18.50 -7.72
C ILE A 68 16.27 19.30 -6.76
N GLU A 69 17.18 18.61 -6.06
CA GLU A 69 18.21 19.19 -5.19
C GLU A 69 19.58 18.57 -5.54
N GLY A 70 20.34 19.24 -6.39
CA GLY A 70 21.64 18.74 -6.87
C GLY A 70 21.48 17.46 -7.70
N ASN A 71 22.13 16.37 -7.27
CA ASN A 71 21.98 15.04 -7.90
C ASN A 71 20.79 14.22 -7.36
N ARG A 72 19.95 14.81 -6.52
CA ARG A 72 18.82 14.14 -5.86
C ARG A 72 17.49 14.61 -6.43
N ILE A 73 16.58 13.67 -6.67
CA ILE A 73 15.22 13.92 -7.14
C ILE A 73 14.26 13.28 -6.16
N CYS A 74 13.40 14.11 -5.56
CA CYS A 74 12.28 13.65 -4.74
C CYS A 74 11.03 13.59 -5.60
N ILE A 75 10.38 12.43 -5.67
CA ILE A 75 9.15 12.21 -6.41
C ILE A 75 7.98 12.13 -5.41
N ASP A 76 6.83 12.71 -5.77
CA ASP A 76 5.61 12.57 -4.99
C ASP A 76 5.24 11.10 -4.80
N HIS A 77 4.78 10.76 -3.60
CA HIS A 77 4.50 9.39 -3.19
C HIS A 77 3.47 8.69 -4.10
N HIS A 78 2.32 9.34 -4.34
CA HIS A 78 1.27 8.75 -5.17
C HIS A 78 1.66 8.73 -6.65
N THR A 79 2.42 9.71 -7.12
CA THR A 79 3.00 9.70 -8.45
C THR A 79 3.95 8.50 -8.60
N ALA A 80 4.81 8.25 -7.62
CA ALA A 80 5.68 7.07 -7.64
C ALA A 80 4.88 5.76 -7.62
N HIS A 81 3.79 5.68 -6.85
CA HIS A 81 2.89 4.52 -6.92
C HIS A 81 2.33 4.30 -8.33
N ILE A 82 1.82 5.33 -8.99
CA ILE A 82 1.29 5.20 -10.35
C ILE A 82 2.35 4.72 -11.33
N TYR A 83 3.54 5.30 -11.28
CA TYR A 83 4.66 4.90 -12.14
C TYR A 83 5.28 3.54 -11.76
N SER A 84 4.94 2.97 -10.62
CA SER A 84 5.37 1.61 -10.27
C SER A 84 4.64 0.55 -11.09
N ALA A 85 3.43 0.81 -11.53
CA ALA A 85 2.69 -0.08 -12.40
C ALA A 85 3.26 -0.03 -13.82
N LEU A 86 3.64 -1.20 -14.35
CA LEU A 86 4.00 -1.40 -15.75
C LEU A 86 2.71 -1.56 -16.54
N SER A 87 2.06 -0.49 -16.88
CA SER A 87 0.82 -0.63 -17.61
C SER A 87 0.67 0.47 -18.65
N ASP A 88 0.21 0.06 -19.81
CA ASP A 88 -0.24 0.91 -20.90
C ASP A 88 -1.68 1.43 -20.69
N CYS A 89 -2.20 1.31 -19.47
CA CYS A 89 -3.52 1.79 -19.11
C CYS A 89 -3.61 3.31 -19.28
N SER A 90 -4.73 3.77 -19.79
CA SER A 90 -5.04 5.21 -19.91
C SER A 90 -5.66 5.80 -18.64
N GLN A 91 -5.96 4.95 -17.65
CA GLN A 91 -6.55 5.32 -16.37
C GLN A 91 -5.73 4.72 -15.24
N HIS A 92 -5.48 5.52 -14.19
CA HIS A 92 -4.66 5.11 -13.07
C HIS A 92 -5.29 5.50 -11.74
N ALA A 93 -5.16 4.63 -10.75
CA ALA A 93 -5.56 4.85 -9.37
C ALA A 93 -4.39 4.54 -8.43
N SER A 94 -4.14 5.42 -7.47
CA SER A 94 -3.28 5.14 -6.32
C SER A 94 -4.04 5.48 -5.05
N PHE A 95 -4.29 4.49 -4.19
CA PHE A 95 -4.91 4.69 -2.88
C PHE A 95 -4.04 4.07 -1.80
N ASP A 96 -3.68 4.87 -0.81
CA ASP A 96 -2.76 4.43 0.24
C ASP A 96 -3.28 4.68 1.65
N GLY A 97 -2.62 4.08 2.64
CA GLY A 97 -3.09 4.05 4.01
C GLY A 97 -2.93 5.34 4.78
N LEU A 98 -1.74 5.82 4.88
CA LEU A 98 -1.42 7.07 5.52
C LEU A 98 -1.16 8.07 4.43
N GLY A 99 -1.99 9.09 4.36
CA GLY A 99 -1.66 10.21 3.51
C GLY A 99 -0.20 10.53 3.71
N SER A 100 0.62 10.15 2.75
CA SER A 100 2.01 10.51 2.73
C SER A 100 2.04 12.02 2.83
N GLY A 101 2.88 12.55 3.68
CA GLY A 101 3.14 13.98 3.67
C GLY A 101 3.90 14.36 2.40
N GLY A 102 3.55 13.79 1.25
CA GLY A 102 4.19 14.00 -0.05
C GLY A 102 4.24 15.46 -0.45
N LEU A 103 4.80 15.76 -1.60
CA LEU A 103 5.02 17.12 -2.10
C LEU A 103 3.74 17.95 -2.12
N HIS A 104 2.59 17.30 -2.26
CA HIS A 104 1.25 17.93 -2.27
C HIS A 104 0.53 17.92 -0.90
N GLY A 105 1.24 17.62 0.19
CA GLY A 105 0.69 17.51 1.53
C GLY A 105 0.05 16.14 1.80
N ARG A 106 -0.90 16.08 2.76
CA ARG A 106 -1.55 14.83 3.13
C ARG A 106 -2.56 14.43 2.06
N ASN A 107 -2.13 13.60 1.13
CA ASN A 107 -2.99 12.96 0.15
C ASN A 107 -3.19 11.48 0.55
N THR A 108 -4.39 10.98 0.32
CA THR A 108 -4.75 9.56 0.56
C THR A 108 -4.94 8.81 -0.74
N GLY A 109 -4.94 9.52 -1.85
CA GLY A 109 -5.07 8.93 -3.16
C GLY A 109 -4.86 9.93 -4.30
N LEU A 110 -4.61 9.36 -5.47
CA LEU A 110 -4.47 10.06 -6.75
C LEU A 110 -5.17 9.23 -7.83
N THR A 111 -6.02 9.86 -8.61
CA THR A 111 -6.58 9.26 -9.82
C THR A 111 -6.19 10.08 -11.04
N ILE A 112 -5.91 9.41 -12.15
CA ILE A 112 -5.64 10.00 -13.46
C ILE A 112 -6.63 9.39 -14.44
N THR A 113 -7.35 10.25 -15.15
CA THR A 113 -8.31 9.90 -16.20
C THR A 113 -8.11 10.81 -17.40
N SER A 114 -8.91 10.65 -18.45
CA SER A 114 -8.94 11.60 -19.58
C SER A 114 -9.25 13.04 -19.17
N ASP A 115 -9.95 13.22 -18.05
CA ASP A 115 -10.38 14.52 -17.53
C ASP A 115 -9.30 15.19 -16.66
N GLY A 116 -8.17 14.51 -16.46
CA GLY A 116 -7.02 15.00 -15.71
C GLY A 116 -6.76 14.27 -14.39
N GLN A 117 -6.02 14.93 -13.53
CA GLN A 117 -5.63 14.40 -12.21
C GLN A 117 -6.58 14.88 -11.11
N LYS A 118 -6.93 13.98 -10.18
CA LYS A 118 -7.64 14.33 -8.96
C LYS A 118 -6.91 13.74 -7.74
N ARG A 119 -6.56 14.60 -6.79
CA ARG A 119 -5.96 14.21 -5.50
C ARG A 119 -7.01 14.19 -4.40
N TYR A 120 -6.96 13.16 -3.58
CA TYR A 120 -7.88 12.96 -2.45
C TYR A 120 -7.15 13.31 -1.16
N LYS A 121 -7.75 14.20 -0.36
CA LYS A 121 -7.23 14.62 0.95
C LYS A 121 -8.03 14.04 2.11
N ASP A 122 -9.10 13.37 1.78
CA ASP A 122 -10.04 12.80 2.72
C ASP A 122 -9.50 11.53 3.35
N LEU A 123 -10.31 10.91 4.18
CA LEU A 123 -9.93 9.74 4.92
C LEU A 123 -9.40 8.61 4.03
N SER A 124 -8.22 8.17 4.34
CA SER A 124 -7.67 6.93 3.82
C SER A 124 -8.42 5.73 4.37
N ILE A 125 -8.93 4.87 3.47
CA ILE A 125 -9.54 3.59 3.83
C ILE A 125 -8.56 2.72 4.61
N GLY A 126 -7.29 2.68 4.21
CA GLY A 126 -6.25 1.93 4.92
C GLY A 126 -6.02 2.45 6.34
N LYS A 127 -5.99 3.78 6.54
CA LYS A 127 -5.86 4.38 7.87
C LYS A 127 -7.07 4.07 8.74
N PHE A 128 -8.26 4.12 8.16
CA PHE A 128 -9.48 3.75 8.86
C PHE A 128 -9.45 2.30 9.35
N LEU A 129 -9.08 1.37 8.47
CA LEU A 129 -8.93 -0.05 8.85
C LEU A 129 -7.83 -0.26 9.89
N SER A 130 -6.74 0.54 9.87
CA SER A 130 -5.73 0.53 10.93
C SER A 130 -6.33 0.96 12.28
N TYR A 131 -7.13 2.02 12.30
CA TYR A 131 -7.80 2.45 13.53
C TYR A 131 -8.78 1.41 14.09
N ILE A 132 -9.52 0.72 13.22
CA ILE A 132 -10.34 -0.41 13.65
C ILE A 132 -9.47 -1.47 14.32
N GLY A 133 -8.29 -1.78 13.77
CA GLY A 133 -7.35 -2.71 14.39
C GLY A 133 -6.88 -2.27 15.78
N TYR A 134 -6.66 -0.97 16.01
CA TYR A 134 -6.36 -0.45 17.35
C TYR A 134 -7.54 -0.63 18.32
N ILE A 135 -8.73 -0.27 17.88
CA ILE A 135 -9.96 -0.41 18.67
C ILE A 135 -10.19 -1.88 19.07
N MET A 136 -9.82 -2.78 18.16
CA MET A 136 -9.90 -4.22 18.33
C MET A 136 -8.74 -4.80 19.14
N GLU A 137 -7.82 -3.95 19.64
CA GLU A 137 -6.63 -4.35 20.38
C GLU A 137 -5.77 -5.40 19.67
N PHE A 138 -5.69 -5.36 18.35
CA PHE A 138 -4.85 -6.26 17.59
C PHE A 138 -3.38 -6.14 18.00
N LYS A 139 -2.72 -7.27 18.15
CA LYS A 139 -1.28 -7.31 18.43
C LYS A 139 -0.49 -7.23 17.13
N GLY A 140 0.68 -6.59 17.19
CA GLY A 140 1.60 -6.44 16.07
C GLY A 140 1.73 -5.00 15.60
N LEU A 141 2.20 -4.83 14.36
CA LEU A 141 2.42 -3.51 13.78
C LEU A 141 1.14 -2.95 13.17
N GLU A 142 0.97 -1.64 13.26
CA GLU A 142 -0.19 -0.91 12.72
C GLU A 142 -0.43 -1.22 11.24
N VAL A 143 0.64 -1.36 10.48
CA VAL A 143 0.58 -1.64 9.03
C VAL A 143 -0.02 -3.02 8.69
N ASP A 144 -0.07 -3.94 9.66
CA ASP A 144 -0.70 -5.26 9.50
C ASP A 144 -2.20 -5.26 9.83
N PHE A 145 -2.71 -4.24 10.49
CA PHE A 145 -4.08 -4.21 10.99
C PHE A 145 -5.13 -4.23 9.88
N PRO A 146 -4.98 -3.47 8.77
CA PRO A 146 -5.94 -3.54 7.67
C PRO A 146 -6.14 -4.95 7.11
N GLY A 147 -5.04 -5.72 6.98
CA GLY A 147 -5.11 -7.10 6.53
C GLY A 147 -5.83 -8.02 7.53
N LYS A 148 -5.63 -7.80 8.84
CA LYS A 148 -6.34 -8.55 9.88
C LYS A 148 -7.83 -8.23 9.91
N VAL A 149 -8.20 -6.94 9.76
CA VAL A 149 -9.59 -6.51 9.65
C VAL A 149 -10.25 -7.12 8.41
N MET A 150 -9.54 -7.08 7.25
CA MET A 150 -10.01 -7.71 6.01
C MET A 150 -10.25 -9.22 6.19
N GLY A 151 -9.38 -9.93 6.91
CA GLY A 151 -9.57 -11.35 7.18
C GLY A 151 -10.74 -11.62 8.14
N LEU A 152 -10.84 -10.85 9.22
CA LEU A 152 -11.83 -11.06 10.27
C LEU A 152 -13.27 -10.76 9.80
N GLN A 153 -13.46 -9.83 8.88
CA GLN A 153 -14.77 -9.49 8.34
C GLN A 153 -15.49 -10.69 7.71
N ALA A 154 -14.75 -11.69 7.24
CA ALA A 154 -15.32 -12.88 6.62
C ALA A 154 -16.13 -13.76 7.60
N TYR A 155 -15.98 -13.56 8.89
CA TYR A 155 -16.70 -14.30 9.94
C TYR A 155 -17.97 -13.60 10.42
N GLY A 156 -18.25 -12.39 9.90
CA GLY A 156 -19.42 -11.60 10.28
C GLY A 156 -20.40 -11.37 9.14
N THR A 157 -21.59 -10.91 9.51
CA THR A 157 -22.62 -10.48 8.57
C THR A 157 -22.73 -8.96 8.64
N PRO A 158 -22.47 -8.20 7.55
CA PRO A 158 -22.53 -6.75 7.59
C PRO A 158 -23.97 -6.25 7.71
N ASP A 159 -24.20 -5.28 8.58
CA ASP A 159 -25.40 -4.43 8.58
C ASP A 159 -25.25 -3.39 7.47
N LEU A 160 -25.98 -3.57 6.37
CA LEU A 160 -25.87 -2.72 5.19
C LEU A 160 -26.42 -1.30 5.41
N ASP A 161 -27.41 -1.14 6.27
CA ASP A 161 -28.00 0.18 6.55
C ASP A 161 -27.07 0.99 7.44
N LEU A 162 -26.45 0.37 8.41
CA LEU A 162 -25.40 0.99 9.22
C LEU A 162 -24.16 1.28 8.37
N ALA A 163 -23.72 0.37 7.51
CA ALA A 163 -22.56 0.57 6.64
C ALA A 163 -22.71 1.80 5.71
N ARG A 164 -23.92 2.06 5.22
CA ARG A 164 -24.23 3.25 4.40
C ARG A 164 -24.25 4.56 5.21
N GLN A 165 -24.51 4.49 6.50
CA GLN A 165 -24.51 5.64 7.41
C GLN A 165 -23.13 5.98 7.92
N ILE A 166 -22.21 5.00 7.94
CA ILE A 166 -20.83 5.22 8.28
C ILE A 166 -20.21 6.08 7.18
N ASN A 167 -20.01 7.36 7.49
CA ASN A 167 -19.17 8.20 6.65
C ASN A 167 -17.72 8.06 7.12
N PRO A 168 -16.82 7.46 6.31
CA PRO A 168 -15.40 7.36 6.66
C PRO A 168 -14.78 8.72 7.03
N ASP A 169 -15.23 9.81 6.45
CA ASP A 169 -14.72 11.15 6.74
C ASP A 169 -15.04 11.59 8.18
N ASN A 170 -16.18 11.19 8.71
CA ASN A 170 -16.56 11.46 10.11
C ASN A 170 -15.88 10.49 11.09
N ILE A 171 -15.42 9.36 10.66
CA ILE A 171 -14.84 8.32 11.52
C ILE A 171 -13.45 8.69 11.98
N LEU A 172 -12.66 9.46 11.23
CA LEU A 172 -11.37 9.94 11.75
C LEU A 172 -11.56 10.80 12.99
N ASP A 173 -12.55 11.68 12.98
CA ASP A 173 -12.87 12.51 14.13
C ASP A 173 -13.42 11.66 15.26
N LEU A 174 -14.29 10.71 14.97
CA LEU A 174 -14.79 9.71 15.93
C LEU A 174 -13.63 8.83 16.47
N CYS A 175 -12.80 8.26 15.63
CA CYS A 175 -11.65 7.45 16.07
C CYS A 175 -10.63 8.29 16.84
N ALA A 176 -10.35 9.53 16.42
CA ALA A 176 -9.47 10.44 17.13
C ALA A 176 -10.06 10.84 18.50
N GLU A 177 -11.36 11.01 18.57
CA GLU A 177 -12.08 11.24 19.82
C GLU A 177 -12.03 10.00 20.73
N TRP A 178 -12.24 8.82 20.18
CA TRP A 178 -12.13 7.55 20.89
C TRP A 178 -10.73 7.29 21.43
N MET A 179 -9.70 7.55 20.62
CA MET A 179 -8.31 7.43 21.05
C MET A 179 -7.93 8.45 22.14
N ARG A 180 -8.51 9.67 22.10
CA ARG A 180 -8.26 10.69 23.13
C ARG A 180 -8.96 10.41 24.46
N LYS A 181 -10.12 9.79 24.43
CA LYS A 181 -10.93 9.47 25.62
C LYS A 181 -10.58 8.12 26.25
N GLY A 182 -9.55 7.42 25.74
CA GLY A 182 -9.34 6.01 26.08
C GLY A 182 -10.56 5.18 25.66
N VAL A 183 -10.45 3.87 25.64
CA VAL A 183 -11.48 2.92 25.15
C VAL A 183 -12.87 3.03 25.85
N GLU A 184 -13.13 4.09 26.57
CA GLU A 184 -14.42 4.39 27.20
C GLU A 184 -15.48 4.99 26.27
N CYS A 185 -15.23 5.01 24.96
CA CYS A 185 -16.24 5.49 24.03
C CYS A 185 -17.47 4.57 24.01
N VAL A 186 -18.58 5.15 24.37
CA VAL A 186 -19.87 4.51 24.58
C VAL A 186 -20.30 3.61 23.42
N GLY A 187 -19.94 3.94 22.18
CA GLY A 187 -20.26 3.16 20.99
C GLY A 187 -19.56 1.79 20.92
N LEU A 188 -18.30 1.69 21.38
CA LEU A 188 -17.55 0.43 21.35
C LEU A 188 -17.88 -0.50 22.49
N ARG A 189 -18.20 0.03 23.69
CA ARG A 189 -18.76 -0.78 24.78
C ARG A 189 -20.11 -1.38 24.40
N TYR A 190 -20.89 -0.68 23.60
CA TYR A 190 -22.17 -1.18 23.08
C TYR A 190 -21.95 -2.34 22.10
N LEU A 191 -20.98 -2.18 21.19
CA LEU A 191 -20.65 -3.17 20.19
C LEU A 191 -20.01 -4.44 20.79
N SER A 192 -19.25 -4.31 21.87
CA SER A 192 -18.60 -5.45 22.53
C SER A 192 -19.55 -6.33 23.36
N LYS A 193 -20.74 -5.85 23.70
CA LYS A 193 -21.66 -6.58 24.61
C LYS A 193 -22.81 -7.30 23.89
N ASP A 194 -23.37 -6.71 22.84
CA ASP A 194 -24.63 -7.18 22.24
C ASP A 194 -24.56 -7.48 20.74
N THR A 195 -23.52 -6.99 20.02
CA THR A 195 -23.31 -7.30 18.60
C THR A 195 -22.16 -8.27 18.47
N LYS A 196 -22.33 -9.30 17.66
CA LYS A 196 -21.21 -10.15 17.32
C LYS A 196 -20.07 -9.29 16.80
N PHE A 197 -18.95 -9.38 17.46
CA PHE A 197 -17.74 -8.62 17.13
C PHE A 197 -17.39 -8.68 15.64
N GLN A 198 -17.57 -9.86 15.04
CA GLN A 198 -17.36 -10.10 13.61
C GLN A 198 -18.34 -9.32 12.74
N ASP A 199 -19.60 -9.19 13.15
CA ASP A 199 -20.62 -8.45 12.40
C ASP A 199 -20.30 -6.96 12.36
N PHE A 200 -19.78 -6.41 13.44
CA PHE A 200 -19.27 -5.03 13.45
C PHE A 200 -18.10 -4.85 12.49
N VAL A 201 -17.09 -5.74 12.54
CA VAL A 201 -15.93 -5.68 11.62
C VAL A 201 -16.39 -5.82 10.16
N ALA A 202 -17.32 -6.72 9.87
CA ALA A 202 -17.91 -6.87 8.54
C ALA A 202 -18.63 -5.59 8.10
N THR A 203 -19.36 -4.93 9.01
CA THR A 203 -20.09 -3.68 8.72
C THR A 203 -19.14 -2.53 8.40
N VAL A 204 -18.09 -2.32 9.18
CA VAL A 204 -17.11 -1.24 8.92
C VAL A 204 -16.27 -1.51 7.68
N HIS A 205 -15.93 -2.77 7.42
CA HIS A 205 -15.25 -3.15 6.19
C HIS A 205 -16.16 -2.89 4.96
N LYS A 206 -17.45 -3.20 5.06
CA LYS A 206 -18.44 -2.91 4.01
C LYS A 206 -18.60 -1.41 3.75
N ALA A 207 -18.53 -0.57 4.79
CA ALA A 207 -18.50 0.88 4.62
C ALA A 207 -17.27 1.34 3.80
N CYS A 208 -16.08 0.75 4.05
CA CYS A 208 -14.88 1.02 3.25
C CYS A 208 -15.04 0.59 1.80
N GLU A 209 -15.65 -0.57 1.56
CA GLU A 209 -15.94 -1.06 0.21
C GLU A 209 -16.85 -0.09 -0.55
N LEU A 210 -17.95 0.33 0.07
CA LEU A 210 -18.88 1.29 -0.53
C LEU A 210 -18.20 2.62 -0.86
N LYS A 211 -17.30 3.09 0.01
CA LYS A 211 -16.54 4.32 -0.22
C LYS A 211 -15.52 4.16 -1.35
N GLN A 212 -14.85 3.02 -1.44
CA GLN A 212 -13.93 2.75 -2.54
C GLN A 212 -14.67 2.68 -3.88
N LEU A 213 -15.84 2.04 -3.93
CA LEU A 213 -16.70 2.05 -5.11
C LEU A 213 -17.13 3.47 -5.51
N GLU A 214 -17.37 4.35 -4.55
CA GLU A 214 -17.64 5.77 -4.81
C GLU A 214 -16.46 6.48 -5.47
N TYR A 215 -15.25 6.26 -4.97
CA TYR A 215 -14.03 6.83 -5.56
C TYR A 215 -13.79 6.35 -6.99
N PHE A 216 -14.18 5.11 -7.30
CA PHE A 216 -14.02 4.53 -8.63
C PHE A 216 -15.01 5.04 -9.68
N LYS A 217 -16.07 5.74 -9.30
CA LYS A 217 -17.06 6.32 -10.24
C LYS A 217 -16.47 7.34 -11.23
N VAL A 218 -15.25 7.82 -11.00
CA VAL A 218 -14.54 8.73 -11.92
C VAL A 218 -13.98 8.00 -13.14
N PHE A 219 -13.89 6.68 -13.11
CA PHE A 219 -13.31 5.88 -14.17
C PHE A 219 -14.35 5.43 -15.20
N ASP A 220 -13.92 5.35 -16.45
CA ASP A 220 -14.66 4.71 -17.52
C ASP A 220 -14.56 3.18 -17.36
N PRO A 221 -15.67 2.47 -17.10
CA PRO A 221 -15.65 1.03 -16.87
C PRO A 221 -15.33 0.20 -18.12
N THR A 222 -15.31 0.81 -19.29
CA THR A 222 -14.93 0.13 -20.55
C THR A 222 -13.43 0.09 -20.77
N LYS A 223 -12.65 0.77 -19.94
CA LYS A 223 -11.20 0.86 -20.03
C LYS A 223 -10.54 0.21 -18.81
N LYS A 224 -9.40 -0.41 -19.06
CA LYS A 224 -8.57 -0.99 -18.01
C LYS A 224 -7.99 0.10 -17.10
N ILE A 225 -7.98 -0.16 -15.79
CA ILE A 225 -7.48 0.75 -14.77
C ILE A 225 -6.26 0.14 -14.10
N SER A 226 -5.14 0.83 -14.13
CA SER A 226 -3.98 0.47 -13.32
C SER A 226 -4.16 0.95 -11.89
N CYS A 227 -4.03 0.03 -10.91
CA CYS A 227 -4.33 0.27 -9.52
C CYS A 227 -3.13 -0.02 -8.61
N THR A 228 -2.72 0.97 -7.81
CA THR A 228 -1.56 0.93 -6.93
C THR A 228 -1.88 1.54 -5.56
N GLY A 229 -0.92 1.47 -4.62
CA GLY A 229 -1.07 1.91 -3.23
C GLY A 229 -1.56 0.80 -2.30
N GLY A 230 -1.23 0.91 -1.01
CA GLY A 230 -1.46 -0.12 0.00
C GLY A 230 -2.93 -0.54 0.17
N VAL A 231 -3.89 0.35 -0.13
CA VAL A 231 -5.33 0.02 -0.07
C VAL A 231 -5.70 -1.06 -1.10
N MET A 232 -5.00 -1.12 -2.23
CA MET A 232 -5.23 -2.12 -3.28
C MET A 232 -4.72 -3.53 -2.91
N LEU A 233 -4.16 -3.72 -1.72
CA LEU A 233 -3.94 -5.04 -1.12
C LEU A 233 -5.24 -5.66 -0.57
N ASN A 234 -6.32 -4.89 -0.48
CA ASN A 234 -7.61 -5.39 0.01
C ASN A 234 -8.32 -6.21 -1.08
N THR A 235 -8.09 -7.51 -1.06
CA THR A 235 -8.63 -8.44 -2.06
C THR A 235 -10.16 -8.52 -2.05
N VAL A 236 -10.79 -8.27 -0.91
CA VAL A 236 -12.27 -8.28 -0.79
C VAL A 236 -12.86 -7.08 -1.54
N ILE A 237 -12.33 -5.88 -1.30
CA ILE A 237 -12.75 -4.67 -2.03
C ILE A 237 -12.44 -4.81 -3.53
N ASN A 238 -11.26 -5.33 -3.87
CA ASN A 238 -10.88 -5.54 -5.27
C ASN A 238 -11.81 -6.51 -6.00
N THR A 239 -12.33 -7.52 -5.29
CA THR A 239 -13.30 -8.46 -5.86
C THR A 239 -14.61 -7.75 -6.23
N GLU A 240 -15.08 -6.83 -5.40
CA GLU A 240 -16.29 -6.06 -5.71
C GLU A 240 -16.06 -5.05 -6.85
N LEU A 241 -14.90 -4.39 -6.86
CA LEU A 241 -14.52 -3.49 -7.96
C LEU A 241 -14.42 -4.23 -9.29
N ARG A 242 -13.88 -5.45 -9.30
CA ARG A 242 -13.73 -6.28 -10.52
C ARG A 242 -15.06 -6.73 -11.13
N LYS A 243 -16.16 -6.61 -10.42
CA LYS A 243 -17.51 -6.84 -11.00
C LYS A 243 -17.92 -5.73 -11.98
N ILE A 244 -17.27 -4.57 -11.90
CA ILE A 244 -17.62 -3.37 -12.66
C ILE A 244 -16.47 -2.93 -13.57
N TYR A 245 -15.23 -3.07 -13.12
CA TYR A 245 -14.02 -2.53 -13.76
C TYR A 245 -13.00 -3.62 -14.07
N ASP A 246 -12.28 -3.45 -15.17
CA ASP A 246 -11.08 -4.25 -15.46
C ASP A 246 -9.88 -3.62 -14.73
N LEU A 247 -9.37 -4.31 -13.70
CA LEU A 247 -8.29 -3.81 -12.84
C LEU A 247 -6.97 -4.52 -13.11
N ASP A 248 -5.94 -3.73 -13.35
CA ASP A 248 -4.54 -4.15 -13.35
C ASP A 248 -3.90 -3.80 -12.00
N ILE A 249 -3.60 -4.82 -11.20
CA ILE A 249 -3.04 -4.66 -9.86
C ILE A 249 -1.70 -5.39 -9.82
N PRO A 250 -0.56 -4.67 -9.85
CA PRO A 250 0.75 -5.30 -9.88
C PRO A 250 1.08 -5.96 -8.52
N PRO A 251 1.94 -6.99 -8.50
CA PRO A 251 2.29 -7.70 -7.27
C PRO A 251 3.04 -6.82 -6.24
N HIS A 252 3.63 -5.74 -6.67
CA HIS A 252 4.32 -4.74 -5.83
C HIS A 252 3.49 -3.48 -5.59
N VAL A 253 2.19 -3.64 -5.49
CA VAL A 253 1.16 -2.58 -5.38
C VAL A 253 1.35 -1.61 -4.22
N TYR A 254 2.04 -2.02 -3.14
CA TYR A 254 2.32 -1.26 -1.92
C TYR A 254 3.66 -0.50 -1.99
N ASP A 255 4.10 0.12 -0.89
CA ASP A 255 5.34 0.91 -0.78
C ASP A 255 6.61 0.19 -1.28
N GLY A 256 6.59 -1.14 -1.35
CA GLY A 256 7.66 -1.92 -1.97
C GLY A 256 7.89 -1.62 -3.45
N GLY A 257 6.90 -1.05 -4.15
CA GLY A 257 7.00 -0.60 -5.54
C GLY A 257 7.47 0.84 -5.73
N LEU A 258 7.51 1.66 -4.67
CA LEU A 258 7.79 3.09 -4.77
C LEU A 258 9.13 3.42 -5.43
N SER A 259 10.19 2.69 -5.09
CA SER A 259 11.50 2.92 -5.67
C SER A 259 11.54 2.64 -7.18
N ILE A 260 10.75 1.68 -7.64
CA ILE A 260 10.60 1.37 -9.07
C ILE A 260 9.88 2.50 -9.78
N GLY A 261 8.76 2.94 -9.21
CA GLY A 261 7.99 4.04 -9.78
C GLY A 261 8.78 5.35 -9.82
N ALA A 262 9.51 5.66 -8.75
CA ALA A 262 10.38 6.81 -8.71
C ALA A 262 11.48 6.74 -9.79
N LEU A 263 12.09 5.55 -9.96
CA LEU A 263 13.10 5.35 -11.00
C LEU A 263 12.51 5.53 -12.41
N ARG A 264 11.35 4.92 -12.70
CA ARG A 264 10.67 5.08 -13.99
C ARG A 264 10.31 6.51 -14.30
N TYR A 265 9.75 7.21 -13.33
CA TYR A 265 9.45 8.63 -13.47
C TYR A 265 10.71 9.44 -13.86
N ALA A 266 11.84 9.16 -13.22
CA ALA A 266 13.07 9.89 -13.44
C ALA A 266 13.77 9.56 -14.76
N VAL A 267 13.67 8.31 -15.25
CA VAL A 267 14.28 7.90 -16.53
C VAL A 267 13.35 8.16 -17.71
N GLY A 268 12.05 8.29 -17.48
CA GLY A 268 11.06 8.60 -18.50
C GLY A 268 10.72 7.47 -19.48
N HIS A 269 11.16 6.25 -19.20
CA HIS A 269 10.87 5.06 -20.01
C HIS A 269 10.85 3.79 -19.17
N ASP A 270 10.25 2.74 -19.71
CA ASP A 270 10.28 1.41 -19.12
C ASP A 270 11.65 0.76 -19.27
N PHE A 271 11.94 -0.16 -18.34
CA PHE A 271 13.13 -0.98 -18.33
C PHE A 271 12.79 -2.41 -17.90
N ASP A 272 13.60 -3.37 -18.36
CA ASP A 272 13.46 -4.76 -17.97
C ASP A 272 13.79 -4.92 -16.48
N MET A 273 12.86 -5.50 -15.74
CA MET A 273 13.02 -5.80 -14.32
C MET A 273 13.35 -7.28 -14.06
N GLY A 274 13.57 -8.06 -15.10
CA GLY A 274 13.82 -9.50 -14.98
C GLY A 274 12.67 -10.20 -14.22
N ASN A 275 13.04 -10.97 -13.21
CA ASN A 275 12.10 -11.73 -12.40
C ASN A 275 11.46 -10.93 -11.25
N PHE A 276 11.60 -9.61 -11.20
CA PHE A 276 10.97 -8.80 -10.16
C PHE A 276 9.43 -9.02 -10.12
N PRO A 277 8.80 -9.15 -8.94
CA PRO A 277 9.34 -9.01 -7.59
C PRO A 277 9.91 -10.31 -6.99
N TYR A 278 10.03 -11.37 -7.77
CA TYR A 278 10.47 -12.69 -7.33
C TYR A 278 12.00 -12.87 -7.42
N CYS A 279 12.73 -11.75 -7.44
CA CYS A 279 14.20 -11.73 -7.45
C CYS A 279 14.75 -12.29 -6.14
N GLN A 280 14.96 -13.58 -6.08
CA GLN A 280 15.76 -14.23 -5.02
C GLN A 280 17.03 -14.77 -5.66
N ASP A 281 18.12 -14.00 -5.54
CA ASP A 281 19.41 -14.37 -6.10
C ASP A 281 20.05 -15.58 -5.40
N ASP A 282 19.56 -15.92 -4.18
CA ASP A 282 20.21 -16.90 -3.30
C ASP A 282 19.42 -18.24 -3.21
N TYR A 283 18.31 -18.39 -3.92
CA TYR A 283 17.54 -19.63 -3.92
C TYR A 283 17.55 -20.25 -5.32
N ALA A 284 18.47 -21.17 -5.53
CA ALA A 284 18.21 -22.21 -6.53
C ALA A 284 16.99 -23.00 -6.04
N PRO A 285 15.91 -23.14 -6.81
CA PRO A 285 14.83 -24.03 -6.43
C PRO A 285 15.41 -25.42 -6.23
N GLU A 286 15.34 -25.95 -5.01
CA GLU A 286 15.61 -27.38 -4.80
C GLU A 286 14.62 -28.15 -5.66
N GLU A 287 15.09 -29.16 -6.39
CA GLU A 287 14.21 -30.06 -7.09
C GLU A 287 13.36 -30.79 -6.05
N VAL A 288 12.08 -30.41 -5.98
CA VAL A 288 11.12 -31.06 -5.08
C VAL A 288 10.72 -32.38 -5.73
N ASN A 289 11.04 -33.49 -5.09
CA ASN A 289 10.66 -34.81 -5.59
C ASN A 289 9.16 -35.08 -5.33
N ASP A 290 8.62 -36.04 -6.08
CA ASP A 290 7.19 -36.38 -6.00
C ASP A 290 6.76 -36.79 -4.59
N GLU A 291 7.61 -37.53 -3.84
CA GLU A 291 7.33 -37.95 -2.46
C GLU A 291 7.12 -36.72 -1.53
N THR A 292 7.92 -35.66 -1.69
CA THR A 292 7.76 -34.41 -0.93
C THR A 292 6.44 -33.72 -1.29
N ILE A 293 6.07 -33.71 -2.58
CA ILE A 293 4.80 -33.13 -3.07
C ILE A 293 3.61 -33.90 -2.49
N GLU A 294 3.62 -35.24 -2.56
CA GLU A 294 2.56 -36.08 -2.02
C GLU A 294 2.43 -35.86 -0.50
N ARG A 295 3.55 -35.80 0.21
CA ARG A 295 3.56 -35.59 1.65
C ARG A 295 3.00 -34.23 2.03
N ALA A 296 3.35 -33.17 1.29
CA ALA A 296 2.79 -31.83 1.48
C ALA A 296 1.28 -31.83 1.23
N ALA A 297 0.82 -32.47 0.16
CA ALA A 297 -0.60 -32.58 -0.16
C ALA A 297 -1.39 -33.31 0.94
N GLU A 298 -0.87 -34.43 1.50
CA GLU A 298 -1.48 -35.13 2.62
C GLU A 298 -1.60 -34.25 3.88
N LEU A 299 -0.55 -33.48 4.20
CA LEU A 299 -0.56 -32.58 5.37
C LEU A 299 -1.57 -31.45 5.19
N LEU A 300 -1.65 -30.86 4.00
CA LEU A 300 -2.64 -29.85 3.67
C LEU A 300 -4.07 -30.40 3.75
N ALA A 301 -4.30 -31.61 3.24
CA ALA A 301 -5.61 -32.30 3.34
C ALA A 301 -6.04 -32.57 4.78
N GLN A 302 -5.08 -32.70 5.71
CA GLN A 302 -5.31 -32.80 7.15
C GLN A 302 -5.49 -31.45 7.85
N GLY A 303 -5.49 -30.31 7.10
CA GLY A 303 -5.59 -28.96 7.65
C GLY A 303 -4.33 -28.48 8.38
N LYS A 304 -3.18 -29.09 8.13
CA LYS A 304 -1.91 -28.66 8.69
C LYS A 304 -1.31 -27.52 7.87
N ILE A 305 -0.64 -26.60 8.54
CA ILE A 305 0.19 -25.56 7.92
C ILE A 305 1.59 -26.17 7.70
N ILE A 306 2.11 -26.06 6.48
CA ILE A 306 3.40 -26.59 6.06
C ILE A 306 4.29 -25.47 5.54
#